data_92775bd2004617e366234f3cc4f827cc
#
_entry.id   92775bd2004617e366234f3cc4f827cc
#
_cell.length_a   1.000
_cell.length_b   1.000
_cell.length_c   1.000
_cell.angle_alpha   90.00
_cell.angle_beta   90.00
_cell.angle_gamma   90.00
#
_symmetry.space_group_name_H-M   'P 1'
#
loop_
_entity.id
_entity.type
_entity.pdbx_description
1 polymer ?
#
loop_
_entity_poly.entity_id
_entity_poly.type
_entity_poly.pdbx_seq_one_letter_code
_entity_poly.pdbx_strand_id
1 'polypeptide(L)'
;RVADVPAAQPVSAVPAQTTLSPADPDKDITTPDEANGAPSNDSTADGATAASPVSAPQVLPYSGESRTVTDVKIYDTDSKPLATLLAQAQADGMDLIVGPLLKGDVATLATANTPLNILALNELDTPIARPNVCYFSLSPEDEARNAAQFIRQDNKTAPLVLTPDNSFGRRIAQSFADEWQKNGGGLVLHQTFSGNPGSSLSLTGVPVQPSSSAAAQPDGTVVQPQPVSGGVDSVYIIATSDQLIYIKPALEFATSARGRPAFYASSRSNKAGTGKDFQFEMEGLKLTDIPLIAGGNPQLLSQAAGKFGNDYTRVRLYAMGMDAWRLANQFGDMQRHTLRMNGASGDITVTDNCTVYRHLPWLEFKQGNLAPLGAAN
;
A
#
# COMPACT_ATOMS: atom_id res chain seq x y z
N ARG A 1 12.93 41.45 -62.44
CA ARG A 1 11.71 40.79 -61.91
C ARG A 1 12.13 39.75 -60.84
N VAL A 2 12.07 40.19 -59.62
CA VAL A 2 12.30 39.33 -58.42
C VAL A 2 10.96 38.78 -58.03
N ALA A 3 10.91 37.47 -57.85
CA ALA A 3 9.69 36.77 -57.37
C ALA A 3 9.65 36.81 -55.84
N ASP A 4 8.52 37.25 -55.30
CA ASP A 4 8.21 37.24 -53.85
C ASP A 4 8.15 35.83 -53.30
N VAL A 5 8.86 35.62 -52.19
CA VAL A 5 8.74 34.42 -51.34
C VAL A 5 7.78 34.77 -50.21
N PRO A 6 6.71 34.02 -49.99
CA PRO A 6 5.81 34.28 -48.85
C PRO A 6 6.46 33.92 -47.53
N ALA A 7 6.27 34.83 -46.57
CA ALA A 7 6.73 34.69 -45.20
C ALA A 7 6.10 33.47 -44.49
N ALA A 8 6.92 32.65 -43.84
CA ALA A 8 6.50 31.56 -43.01
C ALA A 8 5.72 32.08 -41.80
N GLN A 9 4.53 31.50 -41.55
CA GLN A 9 3.74 31.75 -40.35
C GLN A 9 4.42 31.13 -39.14
N PRO A 10 4.35 31.74 -37.95
CA PRO A 10 4.90 31.15 -36.75
C PRO A 10 4.07 29.91 -36.33
N VAL A 11 4.73 28.79 -36.24
CA VAL A 11 4.17 27.56 -35.65
C VAL A 11 3.86 27.84 -34.17
N SER A 12 2.60 27.64 -33.79
CA SER A 12 2.17 27.70 -32.40
C SER A 12 3.01 26.74 -31.57
N ALA A 13 3.55 27.23 -30.47
CA ALA A 13 4.27 26.44 -29.50
C ALA A 13 3.35 25.35 -28.93
N VAL A 14 3.74 24.10 -29.10
CA VAL A 14 3.18 22.97 -28.41
C VAL A 14 3.46 23.20 -26.92
N PRO A 15 2.45 23.11 -26.03
CA PRO A 15 2.73 23.22 -24.60
C PRO A 15 3.70 22.11 -24.20
N ALA A 16 4.75 22.50 -23.50
CA ALA A 16 5.74 21.59 -22.96
C ALA A 16 5.02 20.50 -22.17
N GLN A 17 5.19 19.26 -22.58
CA GLN A 17 4.82 18.12 -21.75
C GLN A 17 5.62 18.25 -20.46
N THR A 18 4.91 18.45 -19.36
CA THR A 18 5.47 18.35 -18.02
C THR A 18 5.94 16.90 -17.89
N THR A 19 7.22 16.69 -17.98
CA THR A 19 7.82 15.41 -17.59
C THR A 19 7.53 15.25 -16.13
N LEU A 20 6.65 14.32 -15.79
CA LEU A 20 6.42 13.90 -14.41
C LEU A 20 7.77 13.41 -13.88
N SER A 21 8.32 14.15 -12.96
CA SER A 21 9.48 13.73 -12.17
C SER A 21 9.15 12.38 -11.51
N PRO A 22 10.11 11.48 -11.34
CA PRO A 22 9.89 10.24 -10.59
C PRO A 22 9.27 10.61 -9.26
N ALA A 23 8.23 9.88 -8.87
CA ALA A 23 7.42 10.16 -7.70
C ALA A 23 8.30 10.49 -6.51
N ASP A 24 8.15 11.71 -6.01
CA ASP A 24 8.79 12.15 -4.78
C ASP A 24 8.34 11.19 -3.66
N PRO A 25 9.23 10.45 -3.00
CA PRO A 25 8.87 9.50 -1.98
C PRO A 25 8.15 10.16 -0.79
N ASP A 26 8.22 11.48 -0.68
CA ASP A 26 7.52 12.27 0.33
C ASP A 26 6.10 12.69 -0.09
N LYS A 27 5.67 12.42 -1.34
CA LYS A 27 4.27 12.48 -1.73
C LYS A 27 3.56 11.22 -1.28
N ASP A 28 3.27 11.16 -0.03
CA ASP A 28 2.54 10.08 0.61
C ASP A 28 1.06 10.07 0.20
N ILE A 29 0.79 9.60 -1.00
CA ILE A 29 -0.47 8.95 -1.30
C ILE A 29 -0.30 7.53 -0.76
N THR A 30 -1.28 7.03 -0.04
CA THR A 30 -1.28 5.65 0.50
C THR A 30 -1.40 4.58 -0.60
N THR A 31 -1.01 4.91 -1.81
CA THR A 31 -0.90 3.97 -2.92
C THR A 31 0.55 3.59 -3.13
N PRO A 32 0.84 2.31 -3.36
CA PRO A 32 2.14 1.94 -3.87
C PRO A 32 2.26 2.47 -5.30
N ASP A 33 3.21 3.38 -5.52
CA ASP A 33 3.66 3.93 -6.80
C ASP A 33 2.62 4.16 -7.89
N GLU A 34 2.51 5.40 -8.32
CA GLU A 34 2.28 5.68 -9.73
C GLU A 34 3.54 5.24 -10.51
N ALA A 35 3.68 3.95 -10.75
CA ALA A 35 4.71 3.45 -11.62
C ALA A 35 4.30 3.76 -13.05
N ASN A 36 5.11 4.55 -13.74
CA ASN A 36 5.13 4.74 -15.18
C ASN A 36 4.68 3.50 -15.94
N GLY A 37 3.46 3.52 -16.42
CA GLY A 37 2.92 2.62 -17.41
C GLY A 37 2.24 3.47 -18.47
N ALA A 38 2.99 3.93 -19.48
CA ALA A 38 2.36 4.46 -20.67
C ALA A 38 1.48 3.37 -21.30
N PRO A 39 0.24 3.68 -21.69
CA PRO A 39 -0.59 2.71 -22.40
C PRO A 39 0.00 2.53 -23.80
N SER A 40 0.44 1.34 -24.13
CA SER A 40 0.61 0.94 -25.51
C SER A 40 -0.80 0.77 -26.11
N ASN A 41 -1.19 1.70 -26.97
CA ASN A 41 -2.29 1.55 -27.86
C ASN A 41 -1.97 0.43 -28.87
N ASP A 42 -2.64 -0.67 -28.77
CA ASP A 42 -2.84 -1.53 -29.92
C ASP A 42 -4.35 -1.72 -30.12
N SER A 43 -4.85 -1.05 -31.17
CA SER A 43 -6.23 -1.09 -31.60
C SER A 43 -6.38 -2.18 -32.63
N THR A 44 -7.10 -3.24 -32.30
CA THR A 44 -7.81 -3.99 -33.34
C THR A 44 -9.26 -4.17 -32.93
N ALA A 45 -10.11 -3.52 -33.69
CA ALA A 45 -11.56 -3.69 -33.69
C ALA A 45 -11.91 -5.04 -34.30
N ASP A 46 -12.86 -5.78 -33.71
CA ASP A 46 -14.07 -6.25 -34.37
C ASP A 46 -14.94 -7.07 -33.39
N GLY A 47 -16.24 -6.92 -33.54
CA GLY A 47 -17.21 -7.87 -32.99
C GLY A 47 -18.23 -7.29 -32.00
N ALA A 48 -19.19 -6.52 -32.51
CA ALA A 48 -20.39 -6.18 -31.75
C ALA A 48 -21.22 -7.43 -31.48
N THR A 49 -21.39 -7.79 -30.21
CA THR A 49 -22.46 -8.68 -29.76
C THR A 49 -23.22 -7.98 -28.64
N ALA A 50 -24.53 -7.93 -28.78
CA ALA A 50 -25.49 -7.21 -27.95
C ALA A 50 -25.32 -7.60 -26.45
N ALA A 51 -25.12 -6.60 -25.61
CA ALA A 51 -25.06 -6.76 -24.16
C ALA A 51 -26.49 -6.87 -23.61
N SER A 52 -26.76 -7.96 -22.91
CA SER A 52 -27.92 -8.09 -22.02
C SER A 52 -27.77 -7.10 -20.83
N PRO A 53 -28.89 -6.62 -20.27
CA PRO A 53 -28.84 -5.61 -19.22
C PRO A 53 -28.14 -6.17 -17.98
N VAL A 54 -27.05 -5.53 -17.59
CA VAL A 54 -26.28 -5.85 -16.37
C VAL A 54 -27.14 -5.45 -15.17
N SER A 55 -27.56 -6.43 -14.39
CA SER A 55 -28.19 -6.22 -13.09
C SER A 55 -27.27 -5.41 -12.17
N ALA A 56 -27.86 -4.46 -11.44
CA ALA A 56 -27.14 -3.62 -10.47
C ALA A 56 -26.35 -4.48 -9.48
N PRO A 57 -25.16 -4.01 -9.01
CA PRO A 57 -24.33 -4.76 -8.09
C PRO A 57 -25.10 -5.06 -6.81
N GLN A 58 -25.23 -6.33 -6.47
CA GLN A 58 -25.76 -6.73 -5.18
C GLN A 58 -24.73 -6.42 -4.11
N VAL A 59 -25.05 -5.45 -3.27
CA VAL A 59 -24.33 -5.17 -2.04
C VAL A 59 -24.44 -6.41 -1.14
N LEU A 60 -23.31 -6.94 -0.65
CA LEU A 60 -23.32 -8.01 0.33
C LEU A 60 -24.26 -7.64 1.49
N PRO A 61 -25.09 -8.58 1.99
CA PRO A 61 -26.04 -8.27 3.04
C PRO A 61 -25.30 -7.84 4.30
N TYR A 62 -25.45 -6.58 4.65
CA TYR A 62 -25.03 -6.02 5.90
C TYR A 62 -26.05 -6.41 6.97
N SER A 63 -25.64 -7.23 7.94
CA SER A 63 -26.43 -7.52 9.14
C SER A 63 -26.13 -6.48 10.22
N GLY A 64 -26.62 -5.29 10.05
CA GLY A 64 -26.54 -4.21 11.02
C GLY A 64 -27.65 -3.20 10.78
N GLU A 65 -28.14 -2.63 11.83
CA GLU A 65 -29.35 -1.79 11.91
C GLU A 65 -29.54 -0.85 10.71
N SER A 66 -30.77 -0.82 10.22
CA SER A 66 -31.24 0.06 9.14
C SER A 66 -30.96 1.51 9.51
N ARG A 67 -29.93 2.11 8.93
CA ARG A 67 -29.70 3.55 9.00
C ARG A 67 -30.36 4.24 7.81
N THR A 68 -30.97 5.38 8.09
CA THR A 68 -31.54 6.31 7.12
C THR A 68 -30.52 6.67 6.04
N VAL A 69 -31.01 6.82 4.81
CA VAL A 69 -30.21 7.26 3.65
C VAL A 69 -29.43 8.51 4.05
N THR A 70 -28.10 8.42 3.98
CA THR A 70 -27.20 9.52 4.31
C THR A 70 -26.99 10.36 3.07
N ASP A 71 -27.27 11.67 3.16
CA ASP A 71 -26.91 12.61 2.11
C ASP A 71 -25.38 12.64 1.96
N VAL A 72 -24.92 12.41 0.73
CA VAL A 72 -23.51 12.45 0.36
C VAL A 72 -23.24 13.66 -0.50
N LYS A 73 -22.36 14.55 -0.02
CA LYS A 73 -21.85 15.68 -0.81
C LYS A 73 -20.36 15.49 -1.09
N ILE A 74 -19.93 15.81 -2.28
CA ILE A 74 -18.53 15.73 -2.71
C ILE A 74 -17.95 17.15 -2.68
N TYR A 75 -16.81 17.31 -2.04
CA TYR A 75 -16.03 18.53 -1.98
C TYR A 75 -14.69 18.33 -2.66
N ASP A 76 -14.39 19.19 -3.63
CA ASP A 76 -13.15 19.11 -4.40
C ASP A 76 -12.03 19.88 -3.71
N THR A 77 -11.04 19.15 -3.20
CA THR A 77 -9.90 19.71 -2.46
C THR A 77 -8.88 20.43 -3.36
N ASP A 78 -8.92 20.23 -4.66
CA ASP A 78 -8.07 20.95 -5.62
C ASP A 78 -8.63 22.33 -5.94
N SER A 79 -9.95 22.53 -5.76
CA SER A 79 -10.63 23.76 -6.15
C SER A 79 -10.62 24.85 -5.08
N LYS A 80 -10.51 24.47 -3.80
CA LYS A 80 -10.61 25.40 -2.64
C LYS A 80 -9.74 24.94 -1.48
N PRO A 81 -9.24 25.89 -0.67
CA PRO A 81 -8.54 25.57 0.57
C PRO A 81 -9.40 24.70 1.51
N LEU A 82 -8.78 23.74 2.16
CA LEU A 82 -9.44 22.76 3.03
C LEU A 82 -10.27 23.43 4.14
N ALA A 83 -9.77 24.52 4.75
CA ALA A 83 -10.50 25.26 5.76
C ALA A 83 -11.85 25.82 5.25
N THR A 84 -11.87 26.30 4.00
CA THR A 84 -13.09 26.76 3.34
C THR A 84 -14.08 25.62 3.11
N LEU A 85 -13.59 24.45 2.68
CA LEU A 85 -14.41 23.27 2.46
C LEU A 85 -14.99 22.72 3.75
N LEU A 86 -14.25 22.74 4.85
CA LEU A 86 -14.73 22.35 6.19
C LEU A 86 -15.87 23.28 6.66
N ALA A 87 -15.69 24.61 6.51
CA ALA A 87 -16.72 25.57 6.85
C ALA A 87 -17.97 25.39 5.98
N GLN A 88 -17.79 25.11 4.69
CA GLN A 88 -18.90 24.80 3.77
C GLN A 88 -19.63 23.52 4.19
N ALA A 89 -18.90 22.43 4.48
CA ALA A 89 -19.48 21.17 4.92
C ALA A 89 -20.28 21.33 6.21
N GLN A 90 -19.78 22.13 7.16
CA GLN A 90 -20.50 22.46 8.40
C GLN A 90 -21.78 23.24 8.10
N ALA A 91 -21.73 24.24 7.21
CA ALA A 91 -22.90 25.02 6.79
C ALA A 91 -23.94 24.17 6.04
N ASP A 92 -23.48 23.15 5.31
CA ASP A 92 -24.31 22.17 4.62
C ASP A 92 -24.93 21.13 5.56
N GLY A 93 -24.62 21.18 6.87
CA GLY A 93 -25.17 20.25 7.87
C GLY A 93 -24.56 18.86 7.83
N MET A 94 -23.32 18.71 7.35
CA MET A 94 -22.61 17.43 7.38
C MET A 94 -22.15 17.10 8.79
N ASP A 95 -22.24 15.84 9.17
CA ASP A 95 -21.81 15.32 10.48
C ASP A 95 -20.44 14.68 10.45
N LEU A 96 -20.08 14.10 9.30
CA LEU A 96 -18.85 13.34 9.10
C LEU A 96 -18.23 13.67 7.75
N ILE A 97 -16.92 13.88 7.78
CA ILE A 97 -16.07 13.99 6.58
C ILE A 97 -15.34 12.67 6.36
N VAL A 98 -15.37 12.16 5.12
CA VAL A 98 -14.55 11.02 4.68
C VAL A 98 -13.51 11.55 3.70
N GLY A 99 -12.25 11.51 4.08
CA GLY A 99 -11.14 12.15 3.41
C GLY A 99 -10.46 13.19 4.33
N PRO A 100 -9.47 13.93 3.83
CA PRO A 100 -8.84 13.82 2.51
C PRO A 100 -7.93 12.59 2.37
N LEU A 101 -7.44 12.34 1.16
CA LEU A 101 -6.53 11.23 0.85
C LEU A 101 -5.05 11.64 0.92
N LEU A 102 -4.73 12.88 0.54
CA LEU A 102 -3.35 13.35 0.51
C LEU A 102 -2.82 13.64 1.92
N LYS A 103 -1.62 13.18 2.24
CA LYS A 103 -1.01 13.31 3.57
C LYS A 103 -0.88 14.77 4.04
N GLY A 104 -0.49 15.68 3.12
CA GLY A 104 -0.41 17.11 3.41
C GLY A 104 -1.75 17.71 3.85
N ASP A 105 -2.84 17.30 3.20
CA ASP A 105 -4.19 17.74 3.56
C ASP A 105 -4.65 17.14 4.89
N VAL A 106 -4.30 15.87 5.14
CA VAL A 106 -4.55 15.22 6.44
C VAL A 106 -3.82 15.95 7.56
N ALA A 107 -2.58 16.36 7.36
CA ALA A 107 -1.83 17.14 8.35
C ALA A 107 -2.51 18.50 8.64
N THR A 108 -2.98 19.18 7.61
CA THR A 108 -3.73 20.43 7.74
C THR A 108 -5.04 20.20 8.50
N LEU A 109 -5.77 19.16 8.15
CA LEU A 109 -7.06 18.82 8.75
C LEU A 109 -6.90 18.38 10.21
N ALA A 110 -5.87 17.62 10.55
CA ALA A 110 -5.62 17.17 11.91
C ALA A 110 -5.39 18.31 12.90
N THR A 111 -4.96 19.47 12.41
CA THR A 111 -4.78 20.71 13.20
C THR A 111 -5.94 21.70 13.08
N ALA A 112 -6.89 21.47 12.18
CA ALA A 112 -8.03 22.36 11.96
C ALA A 112 -8.97 22.38 13.18
N ASN A 113 -9.45 23.56 13.52
CA ASN A 113 -10.49 23.71 14.55
C ASN A 113 -11.87 23.51 13.91
N THR A 114 -12.37 22.28 13.94
CA THR A 114 -13.69 21.90 13.41
C THR A 114 -14.41 20.96 14.37
N PRO A 115 -15.74 21.12 14.53
CA PRO A 115 -16.55 20.18 15.31
C PRO A 115 -16.94 18.92 14.53
N LEU A 116 -16.67 18.87 13.22
CA LEU A 116 -17.02 17.74 12.37
C LEU A 116 -16.22 16.49 12.75
N ASN A 117 -16.85 15.35 12.71
CA ASN A 117 -16.15 14.08 12.73
C ASN A 117 -15.40 13.86 11.42
N ILE A 118 -14.24 13.25 11.50
CA ILE A 118 -13.35 13.08 10.35
C ILE A 118 -12.80 11.66 10.30
N LEU A 119 -13.04 10.97 9.22
CA LEU A 119 -12.33 9.76 8.82
C LEU A 119 -11.32 10.16 7.74
N ALA A 120 -10.11 10.51 8.18
CA ALA A 120 -9.01 10.83 7.27
C ALA A 120 -8.58 9.57 6.52
N LEU A 121 -8.39 9.67 5.20
CA LEU A 121 -8.02 8.53 4.34
C LEU A 121 -6.49 8.42 4.13
N ASN A 122 -5.75 8.92 5.09
CA ASN A 122 -4.32 8.75 5.23
C ASN A 122 -3.93 8.86 6.70
N GLU A 123 -2.70 8.48 7.03
CA GLU A 123 -2.17 8.60 8.38
C GLU A 123 -0.98 9.58 8.43
N LEU A 124 -0.70 10.10 9.59
CA LEU A 124 0.47 10.92 9.85
C LEU A 124 1.59 10.06 10.45
N ASP A 125 2.85 10.42 10.22
CA ASP A 125 4.00 9.73 10.83
C ASP A 125 3.90 9.73 12.36
N THR A 126 3.34 10.80 12.91
CA THR A 126 2.96 10.89 14.31
C THR A 126 1.48 11.25 14.37
N PRO A 127 0.58 10.29 14.65
CA PRO A 127 -0.85 10.56 14.74
C PRO A 127 -1.15 11.60 15.82
N ILE A 128 -1.97 12.59 15.45
CA ILE A 128 -2.47 13.59 16.40
C ILE A 128 -3.77 13.04 16.98
N ALA A 129 -3.72 12.64 18.25
CA ALA A 129 -4.89 12.14 18.95
C ALA A 129 -5.93 13.25 19.13
N ARG A 130 -7.09 13.11 18.50
CA ARG A 130 -8.25 13.98 18.64
C ARG A 130 -9.52 13.13 18.71
N PRO A 131 -10.46 13.45 19.58
CA PRO A 131 -11.67 12.64 19.77
C PRO A 131 -12.57 12.57 18.52
N ASN A 132 -12.47 13.53 17.62
CA ASN A 132 -13.28 13.62 16.41
C ASN A 132 -12.52 13.22 15.13
N VAL A 133 -11.29 12.73 15.22
CA VAL A 133 -10.48 12.35 14.05
C VAL A 133 -10.04 10.89 14.18
N CYS A 134 -10.35 10.10 13.16
CA CYS A 134 -9.84 8.75 12.98
C CYS A 134 -9.08 8.66 11.65
N TYR A 135 -8.10 7.77 11.57
CA TYR A 135 -7.22 7.62 10.43
C TYR A 135 -7.38 6.24 9.80
N PHE A 136 -7.49 6.21 8.49
CA PHE A 136 -7.52 4.98 7.70
C PHE A 136 -6.63 5.13 6.48
N SER A 137 -5.67 4.22 6.31
CA SER A 137 -4.74 4.25 5.18
C SER A 137 -4.47 2.86 4.62
N LEU A 138 -3.93 2.80 3.40
CA LEU A 138 -3.32 1.60 2.84
C LEU A 138 -1.82 1.56 3.20
N SER A 139 -1.50 1.73 4.47
CA SER A 139 -0.14 1.92 4.97
C SER A 139 0.80 0.79 4.58
N PRO A 140 1.88 1.06 3.83
CA PRO A 140 2.95 0.10 3.60
C PRO A 140 3.68 -0.29 4.89
N GLU A 141 3.69 0.59 5.88
CA GLU A 141 4.22 0.33 7.21
C GLU A 141 3.41 -0.74 7.94
N ASP A 142 2.07 -0.78 7.74
CA ASP A 142 1.22 -1.87 8.24
C ASP A 142 1.58 -3.20 7.59
N GLU A 143 1.81 -3.21 6.28
CA GLU A 143 2.29 -4.41 5.59
C GLU A 143 3.62 -4.89 6.15
N ALA A 144 4.55 -3.98 6.45
CA ALA A 144 5.83 -4.32 7.03
C ALA A 144 5.69 -4.90 8.44
N ARG A 145 4.79 -4.34 9.27
CA ARG A 145 4.46 -4.90 10.59
C ARG A 145 3.86 -6.30 10.49
N ASN A 146 2.89 -6.48 9.59
CA ASN A 146 2.31 -7.79 9.28
C ASN A 146 3.37 -8.79 8.81
N ALA A 147 4.30 -8.36 7.96
CA ALA A 147 5.39 -9.20 7.47
C ALA A 147 6.32 -9.64 8.61
N ALA A 148 6.70 -8.72 9.50
CA ALA A 148 7.53 -9.05 10.65
C ALA A 148 6.87 -10.10 11.55
N GLN A 149 5.56 -9.97 11.83
CA GLN A 149 4.80 -10.95 12.61
C GLN A 149 4.75 -12.31 11.91
N PHE A 150 4.40 -12.33 10.62
CA PHE A 150 4.26 -13.57 9.85
C PHE A 150 5.61 -14.30 9.71
N ILE A 151 6.69 -13.59 9.39
CA ILE A 151 8.03 -14.17 9.23
C ILE A 151 8.52 -14.76 10.57
N ARG A 152 8.19 -14.12 11.70
CA ARG A 152 8.46 -14.70 13.03
C ARG A 152 7.67 -15.98 13.26
N GLN A 153 6.39 -16.01 12.90
CA GLN A 153 5.53 -17.20 13.00
C GLN A 153 6.02 -18.34 12.08
N ASP A 154 6.63 -17.99 10.96
CA ASP A 154 7.28 -18.94 10.03
C ASP A 154 8.67 -19.40 10.55
N ASN A 155 8.95 -19.21 11.84
CA ASN A 155 10.16 -19.62 12.57
C ASN A 155 11.46 -19.05 11.99
N LYS A 156 11.42 -17.86 11.40
CA LYS A 156 12.62 -17.16 10.96
C LYS A 156 13.22 -16.33 12.09
N THR A 157 14.54 -16.17 12.05
CA THR A 157 15.30 -15.53 13.14
C THR A 157 16.26 -14.44 12.67
N ALA A 158 16.62 -14.44 11.39
CA ALA A 158 17.65 -13.58 10.82
C ALA A 158 17.15 -12.87 9.53
N PRO A 159 16.22 -11.93 9.64
CA PRO A 159 15.63 -11.27 8.49
C PRO A 159 16.54 -10.19 7.89
N LEU A 160 16.51 -10.10 6.56
CA LEU A 160 16.98 -8.98 5.77
C LEU A 160 15.77 -8.26 5.14
N VAL A 161 15.67 -6.95 5.31
CA VAL A 161 14.69 -6.12 4.60
C VAL A 161 15.37 -5.48 3.41
N LEU A 162 14.86 -5.72 2.21
CA LEU A 162 15.38 -5.17 0.95
C LEU A 162 14.41 -4.14 0.38
N THR A 163 14.85 -2.89 0.25
CA THR A 163 13.98 -1.77 -0.15
C THR A 163 14.64 -0.87 -1.20
N PRO A 164 13.87 -0.03 -1.90
CA PRO A 164 14.43 1.07 -2.65
C PRO A 164 15.25 2.02 -1.76
N ASP A 165 16.30 2.62 -2.33
CA ASP A 165 17.15 3.58 -1.62
C ASP A 165 16.52 4.98 -1.58
N ASN A 166 15.56 5.15 -0.70
CA ASN A 166 14.86 6.43 -0.46
C ASN A 166 14.25 6.48 0.95
N SER A 167 13.58 7.57 1.30
CA SER A 167 12.94 7.75 2.62
C SER A 167 11.84 6.72 2.87
N PHE A 168 11.05 6.39 1.85
CA PHE A 168 10.02 5.36 1.90
C PHE A 168 10.62 3.99 2.32
N GLY A 169 11.69 3.55 1.66
CA GLY A 169 12.35 2.28 2.00
C GLY A 169 12.87 2.26 3.44
N ARG A 170 13.42 3.38 3.92
CA ARG A 170 13.89 3.49 5.32
C ARG A 170 12.74 3.39 6.33
N ARG A 171 11.58 4.03 6.06
CA ARG A 171 10.41 3.93 6.95
C ARG A 171 9.89 2.50 7.04
N ILE A 172 9.81 1.81 5.91
CA ILE A 172 9.41 0.39 5.86
C ILE A 172 10.35 -0.49 6.68
N ALA A 173 11.66 -0.35 6.47
CA ALA A 173 12.65 -1.12 7.22
C ALA A 173 12.57 -0.84 8.73
N GLN A 174 12.32 0.41 9.13
CA GLN A 174 12.13 0.80 10.52
C GLN A 174 10.87 0.17 11.11
N SER A 175 9.73 0.26 10.43
CA SER A 175 8.45 -0.32 10.89
C SER A 175 8.53 -1.84 11.03
N PHE A 176 9.24 -2.51 10.12
CA PHE A 176 9.52 -3.94 10.22
C PHE A 176 10.38 -4.26 11.45
N ALA A 177 11.47 -3.53 11.66
CA ALA A 177 12.39 -3.76 12.75
C ALA A 177 11.75 -3.51 14.13
N ASP A 178 10.94 -2.46 14.25
CA ASP A 178 10.22 -2.14 15.48
C ASP A 178 9.24 -3.27 15.85
N GLU A 179 8.46 -3.74 14.90
CA GLU A 179 7.52 -4.84 15.12
C GLU A 179 8.23 -6.17 15.36
N TRP A 180 9.32 -6.43 14.64
CA TRP A 180 10.17 -7.62 14.84
C TRP A 180 10.69 -7.71 16.25
N GLN A 181 11.24 -6.62 16.78
CA GLN A 181 11.73 -6.54 18.14
C GLN A 181 10.61 -6.68 19.18
N LYS A 182 9.48 -5.99 18.96
CA LYS A 182 8.30 -6.09 19.83
C LYS A 182 7.81 -7.54 19.99
N ASN A 183 7.97 -8.36 18.96
CA ASN A 183 7.65 -9.79 18.96
C ASN A 183 8.83 -10.68 19.42
N GLY A 184 9.82 -10.13 20.10
CA GLY A 184 10.97 -10.86 20.65
C GLY A 184 12.02 -11.27 19.61
N GLY A 185 12.02 -10.63 18.44
CA GLY A 185 13.05 -10.83 17.42
C GLY A 185 14.34 -10.09 17.74
N GLY A 186 15.45 -10.57 17.17
CA GLY A 186 16.78 -9.96 17.30
C GLY A 186 17.06 -8.93 16.22
N LEU A 187 18.30 -8.97 15.71
CA LEU A 187 18.79 -8.05 14.69
C LEU A 187 18.03 -8.17 13.37
N VAL A 188 17.69 -7.03 12.80
CA VAL A 188 17.19 -6.89 11.42
C VAL A 188 18.27 -6.23 10.58
N LEU A 189 18.57 -6.80 9.41
CA LEU A 189 19.45 -6.18 8.43
C LEU A 189 18.61 -5.44 7.37
N HIS A 190 19.13 -4.32 6.90
CA HIS A 190 18.53 -3.54 5.82
C HIS A 190 19.54 -3.36 4.69
N GLN A 191 19.13 -3.72 3.48
CA GLN A 191 19.85 -3.44 2.23
C GLN A 191 18.95 -2.62 1.32
N THR A 192 19.54 -1.64 0.65
CA THR A 192 18.84 -0.84 -0.36
C THR A 192 19.27 -1.21 -1.76
N PHE A 193 18.41 -0.93 -2.73
CA PHE A 193 18.71 -1.01 -4.15
C PHE A 193 18.26 0.26 -4.88
N SER A 194 18.93 0.56 -6.01
CA SER A 194 18.58 1.66 -6.90
C SER A 194 18.43 1.14 -8.32
N GLY A 195 17.47 1.65 -9.06
CA GLY A 195 17.24 1.29 -10.46
C GLY A 195 16.95 -0.19 -10.66
N ASN A 196 17.68 -0.83 -11.59
CA ASN A 196 17.56 -2.25 -11.89
C ASN A 196 18.67 -3.04 -11.14
N PRO A 197 18.34 -3.75 -10.06
CA PRO A 197 19.32 -4.21 -9.06
C PRO A 197 20.10 -5.48 -9.42
N GLY A 198 20.24 -5.84 -10.71
CA GLY A 198 20.65 -7.18 -11.15
C GLY A 198 21.94 -7.78 -10.58
N SER A 199 23.03 -7.04 -10.34
CA SER A 199 24.34 -7.64 -10.03
C SER A 199 24.95 -7.25 -8.68
N SER A 200 24.37 -6.33 -7.94
CA SER A 200 24.93 -5.78 -6.70
C SER A 200 24.26 -6.30 -5.42
N LEU A 201 23.26 -7.19 -5.57
CA LEU A 201 22.55 -7.72 -4.41
C LEU A 201 23.38 -8.80 -3.71
N SER A 202 23.50 -8.64 -2.41
CA SER A 202 24.12 -9.60 -1.51
C SER A 202 23.17 -9.83 -0.33
N LEU A 203 23.40 -10.89 0.44
CA LEU A 203 22.67 -11.10 1.70
C LEU A 203 23.36 -10.39 2.88
N THR A 204 23.84 -9.19 2.64
CA THR A 204 24.45 -8.33 3.65
C THR A 204 23.68 -7.02 3.73
N GLY A 205 23.62 -6.43 4.89
CA GLY A 205 22.90 -5.18 5.11
C GLY A 205 23.44 -4.44 6.33
N VAL A 206 22.93 -3.23 6.51
CA VAL A 206 23.22 -2.41 7.69
C VAL A 206 22.20 -2.77 8.78
N PRO A 207 22.62 -2.93 10.05
CA PRO A 207 21.68 -3.14 11.14
C PRO A 207 20.68 -1.99 11.29
N VAL A 208 19.38 -2.32 11.40
CA VAL A 208 18.34 -1.35 11.73
C VAL A 208 18.19 -1.30 13.24
N GLN A 209 18.35 -0.10 13.81
CA GLN A 209 18.12 0.13 15.24
C GLN A 209 16.62 0.39 15.46
N PRO A 210 15.92 -0.44 16.27
CA PRO A 210 14.53 -0.18 16.60
C PRO A 210 14.33 1.13 17.35
N SER A 211 13.23 1.80 17.11
CA SER A 211 12.90 3.10 17.72
C SER A 211 12.81 3.02 19.25
N SER A 212 12.39 1.89 19.80
CA SER A 212 12.32 1.65 21.25
C SER A 212 13.67 1.48 21.94
N SER A 213 14.73 1.18 21.19
CA SER A 213 16.09 1.09 21.76
C SER A 213 16.74 2.46 21.95
N ALA A 214 16.14 3.53 21.46
CA ALA A 214 16.54 4.91 21.74
C ALA A 214 16.15 5.38 23.17
N ALA A 215 15.32 4.63 23.90
CA ALA A 215 15.12 4.80 25.33
C ALA A 215 16.32 4.17 26.06
N ALA A 216 17.38 4.97 26.23
CA ALA A 216 18.58 4.58 26.96
C ALA A 216 18.21 3.94 28.31
N GLN A 217 18.75 2.75 28.56
CA GLN A 217 18.83 2.29 29.93
C GLN A 217 19.64 3.33 30.78
N PRO A 218 19.26 3.56 32.04
CA PRO A 218 19.84 4.60 32.85
C PRO A 218 21.36 4.48 33.07
N ASP A 219 21.99 3.40 32.66
CA ASP A 219 23.41 3.08 32.84
C ASP A 219 24.31 3.35 31.61
N GLY A 220 23.74 3.89 30.51
CA GLY A 220 24.51 4.29 29.33
C GLY A 220 25.09 3.13 28.50
N THR A 221 24.73 1.89 28.79
CA THR A 221 25.21 0.73 28.01
C THR A 221 24.41 0.66 26.71
N VAL A 222 25.04 1.03 25.58
CA VAL A 222 24.53 0.77 24.26
C VAL A 222 24.61 -0.74 24.03
N VAL A 223 23.47 -1.43 24.06
CA VAL A 223 23.40 -2.84 23.64
C VAL A 223 23.75 -2.89 22.17
N GLN A 224 24.97 -3.24 21.84
CA GLN A 224 25.36 -3.48 20.46
C GLN A 224 24.60 -4.69 19.94
N PRO A 225 23.94 -4.57 18.77
CA PRO A 225 23.28 -5.72 18.16
C PRO A 225 24.31 -6.84 17.96
N GLN A 226 24.03 -8.00 18.53
CA GLN A 226 24.89 -9.16 18.34
C GLN A 226 24.84 -9.57 16.85
N PRO A 227 25.98 -9.84 16.22
CA PRO A 227 25.99 -10.35 14.86
C PRO A 227 25.23 -11.66 14.79
N VAL A 228 24.40 -11.80 13.78
CA VAL A 228 23.58 -13.01 13.55
C VAL A 228 24.52 -14.16 13.23
N SER A 229 24.69 -15.07 14.18
CA SER A 229 25.45 -16.31 13.97
C SER A 229 24.60 -17.25 13.11
N GLY A 230 24.86 -17.32 11.82
CA GLY A 230 24.15 -18.27 10.96
C GLY A 230 23.72 -17.75 9.58
N GLY A 231 23.87 -16.48 9.32
CA GLY A 231 23.48 -15.88 8.03
C GLY A 231 21.97 -15.55 7.94
N VAL A 232 21.59 -14.86 6.90
CA VAL A 232 20.20 -14.45 6.62
C VAL A 232 19.35 -15.68 6.28
N ASP A 233 18.22 -15.85 6.97
CA ASP A 233 17.27 -16.97 6.77
C ASP A 233 15.96 -16.55 6.09
N SER A 234 15.75 -15.24 5.96
CA SER A 234 14.55 -14.67 5.34
C SER A 234 14.85 -13.30 4.74
N VAL A 235 14.22 -12.99 3.60
CA VAL A 235 14.33 -11.69 2.94
C VAL A 235 12.93 -11.13 2.71
N TYR A 236 12.64 -9.95 3.25
CA TYR A 236 11.42 -9.20 2.97
C TYR A 236 11.70 -8.14 1.92
N ILE A 237 11.06 -8.24 0.75
CA ILE A 237 11.36 -7.48 -0.46
C ILE A 237 10.28 -6.46 -0.72
N ILE A 238 10.65 -5.19 -0.83
CA ILE A 238 9.80 -4.08 -1.22
C ILE A 238 10.15 -3.68 -2.64
N ALA A 239 9.48 -4.28 -3.61
CA ALA A 239 9.77 -4.08 -5.02
C ALA A 239 8.50 -4.22 -5.86
N THR A 240 8.49 -3.63 -7.05
CA THR A 240 7.46 -3.91 -8.05
C THR A 240 7.67 -5.28 -8.69
N SER A 241 6.64 -5.82 -9.36
CA SER A 241 6.77 -7.06 -10.11
C SER A 241 7.88 -7.00 -11.17
N ASP A 242 8.04 -5.83 -11.81
CA ASP A 242 9.04 -5.62 -12.86
C ASP A 242 10.48 -5.59 -12.30
N GLN A 243 10.65 -5.16 -11.06
CA GLN A 243 11.93 -5.23 -10.34
C GLN A 243 12.22 -6.63 -9.81
N LEU A 244 11.17 -7.33 -9.38
CA LEU A 244 11.29 -8.63 -8.73
C LEU A 244 11.90 -9.70 -9.64
N ILE A 245 11.65 -9.63 -10.96
CA ILE A 245 12.26 -10.54 -11.96
C ILE A 245 13.78 -10.46 -12.00
N TYR A 246 14.37 -9.37 -11.54
CA TYR A 246 15.83 -9.21 -11.42
C TYR A 246 16.32 -9.48 -10.00
N ILE A 247 15.53 -9.12 -9.00
CA ILE A 247 15.89 -9.23 -7.58
C ILE A 247 15.93 -10.70 -7.14
N LYS A 248 14.87 -11.47 -7.40
CA LYS A 248 14.77 -12.84 -6.89
C LYS A 248 15.88 -13.74 -7.41
N PRO A 249 16.15 -13.82 -8.73
CA PRO A 249 17.27 -14.62 -9.24
C PRO A 249 18.63 -14.18 -8.70
N ALA A 250 18.86 -12.88 -8.56
CA ALA A 250 20.11 -12.35 -8.00
C ALA A 250 20.31 -12.78 -6.54
N LEU A 251 19.25 -12.73 -5.72
CA LEU A 251 19.29 -13.22 -4.35
C LEU A 251 19.49 -14.75 -4.29
N GLU A 252 18.83 -15.51 -5.13
CA GLU A 252 19.01 -16.96 -5.21
C GLU A 252 20.46 -17.33 -5.59
N PHE A 253 21.04 -16.60 -6.53
CA PHE A 253 22.45 -16.78 -6.89
C PHE A 253 23.40 -16.47 -5.73
N ALA A 254 23.13 -15.38 -5.00
CA ALA A 254 23.93 -14.97 -3.84
C ALA A 254 23.85 -15.99 -2.68
N THR A 255 22.79 -16.80 -2.63
CA THR A 255 22.49 -17.73 -1.52
C THR A 255 22.94 -19.16 -1.78
N SER A 256 23.32 -19.53 -3.01
CA SER A 256 23.58 -20.90 -3.42
C SER A 256 24.62 -21.66 -2.57
N ALA A 257 25.50 -20.94 -1.89
CA ALA A 257 26.58 -21.52 -1.06
C ALA A 257 26.24 -21.64 0.45
N ARG A 258 25.15 -21.04 0.96
CA ARG A 258 24.91 -20.87 2.40
C ARG A 258 23.53 -21.31 2.91
N GLY A 259 22.77 -22.02 2.11
CA GLY A 259 21.35 -22.30 2.37
C GLY A 259 20.44 -21.25 1.75
N ARG A 260 19.21 -21.65 1.41
CA ARG A 260 18.26 -20.76 0.75
C ARG A 260 17.40 -20.05 1.81
N PRO A 261 17.45 -18.71 1.92
CA PRO A 261 16.49 -17.97 2.73
C PRO A 261 15.09 -18.09 2.11
N ALA A 262 14.07 -17.94 2.95
CA ALA A 262 12.71 -17.77 2.44
C ALA A 262 12.51 -16.34 1.95
N PHE A 263 11.77 -16.18 0.84
CA PHE A 263 11.49 -14.88 0.25
C PHE A 263 10.05 -14.45 0.52
N TYR A 264 9.90 -13.21 0.95
CA TYR A 264 8.63 -12.56 1.24
C TYR A 264 8.59 -11.21 0.53
N ALA A 265 7.43 -10.79 0.07
CA ALA A 265 7.26 -9.51 -0.59
C ALA A 265 5.99 -8.78 -0.13
N SER A 266 5.94 -7.48 -0.37
CA SER A 266 4.75 -6.67 -0.16
C SER A 266 3.77 -6.78 -1.33
N SER A 267 2.58 -6.23 -1.16
CA SER A 267 1.54 -6.12 -2.20
C SER A 267 2.03 -5.40 -3.47
N ARG A 268 3.06 -4.56 -3.37
CA ARG A 268 3.70 -3.89 -4.53
C ARG A 268 4.20 -4.86 -5.59
N SER A 269 4.58 -6.05 -5.20
CA SER A 269 5.06 -7.11 -6.09
C SER A 269 3.94 -7.84 -6.83
N ASN A 270 2.67 -7.64 -6.44
CA ASN A 270 1.54 -8.27 -7.06
C ASN A 270 0.90 -7.36 -8.13
N LYS A 271 0.95 -7.80 -9.38
CA LYS A 271 0.40 -7.11 -10.54
C LYS A 271 -0.52 -8.05 -11.32
N ALA A 272 -1.65 -7.54 -11.76
CA ALA A 272 -2.54 -8.29 -12.63
C ALA A 272 -1.89 -8.61 -13.98
N GLY A 273 -2.25 -9.76 -14.56
CA GLY A 273 -1.82 -10.11 -15.91
C GLY A 273 -0.36 -10.54 -16.03
N THR A 274 0.31 -10.86 -14.94
CA THR A 274 1.64 -11.49 -15.00
C THR A 274 1.55 -12.86 -15.70
N GLY A 275 2.41 -13.09 -16.70
CA GLY A 275 2.44 -14.33 -17.46
C GLY A 275 2.89 -15.54 -16.63
N LYS A 276 2.68 -16.73 -17.17
CA LYS A 276 3.09 -17.99 -16.53
C LYS A 276 4.59 -18.06 -16.24
N ASP A 277 5.42 -17.53 -17.13
CA ASP A 277 6.88 -17.50 -16.95
C ASP A 277 7.26 -16.73 -15.68
N PHE A 278 6.66 -15.55 -15.46
CA PHE A 278 6.83 -14.80 -14.22
C PHE A 278 6.40 -15.61 -12.99
N GLN A 279 5.24 -16.26 -13.07
CA GLN A 279 4.71 -17.03 -11.94
C GLN A 279 5.60 -18.22 -11.57
N PHE A 280 6.20 -18.88 -12.57
CA PHE A 280 7.19 -19.94 -12.33
C PHE A 280 8.51 -19.40 -11.78
N GLU A 281 8.97 -18.27 -12.29
CA GLU A 281 10.18 -17.60 -11.77
C GLU A 281 10.03 -17.20 -10.30
N MET A 282 8.80 -16.84 -9.88
CA MET A 282 8.50 -16.46 -8.51
C MET A 282 8.20 -17.65 -7.59
N GLU A 283 8.37 -18.88 -8.04
CA GLU A 283 8.10 -20.09 -7.23
C GLU A 283 8.65 -19.99 -5.81
N GLY A 284 7.82 -20.28 -4.81
CA GLY A 284 8.16 -20.24 -3.40
C GLY A 284 8.20 -18.84 -2.76
N LEU A 285 8.01 -17.75 -3.54
CA LEU A 285 7.86 -16.41 -2.99
C LEU A 285 6.48 -16.28 -2.35
N LYS A 286 6.45 -15.79 -1.12
CA LYS A 286 5.23 -15.44 -0.38
C LYS A 286 5.03 -13.93 -0.45
N LEU A 287 3.81 -13.47 -0.64
CA LEU A 287 3.48 -12.04 -0.62
C LEU A 287 2.14 -11.76 0.05
N THR A 288 1.98 -10.53 0.53
CA THR A 288 0.69 -10.04 1.03
C THR A 288 -0.08 -9.33 -0.07
N ASP A 289 -1.39 -9.39 -0.01
CA ASP A 289 -2.28 -8.44 -0.69
C ASP A 289 -3.60 -8.32 0.08
N ILE A 290 -4.47 -7.40 -0.36
CA ILE A 290 -5.77 -7.20 0.25
C ILE A 290 -6.68 -8.42 0.04
N PRO A 291 -7.63 -8.70 0.96
CA PRO A 291 -8.54 -9.85 0.84
C PRO A 291 -9.28 -9.91 -0.50
N LEU A 292 -9.67 -8.76 -1.07
CA LEU A 292 -10.34 -8.72 -2.35
C LEU A 292 -9.49 -9.31 -3.48
N ILE A 293 -8.20 -9.00 -3.53
CA ILE A 293 -7.26 -9.52 -4.54
C ILE A 293 -6.83 -10.95 -4.20
N ALA A 294 -6.72 -11.27 -2.91
CA ALA A 294 -6.35 -12.59 -2.43
C ALA A 294 -7.43 -13.68 -2.62
N GLY A 295 -8.53 -13.36 -3.28
CA GLY A 295 -9.57 -14.33 -3.60
C GLY A 295 -10.75 -14.35 -2.62
N GLY A 296 -10.83 -13.40 -1.69
CA GLY A 296 -11.92 -13.31 -0.73
C GLY A 296 -13.31 -13.10 -1.36
N ASN A 297 -13.35 -12.45 -2.53
CA ASN A 297 -14.57 -12.29 -3.34
C ASN A 297 -14.25 -12.21 -4.83
N PRO A 298 -14.17 -13.35 -5.54
CA PRO A 298 -13.79 -13.39 -6.96
C PRO A 298 -14.76 -12.61 -7.87
N GLN A 299 -16.05 -12.61 -7.54
CA GLN A 299 -17.06 -11.89 -8.33
C GLN A 299 -16.85 -10.37 -8.23
N LEU A 300 -16.64 -9.85 -7.03
CA LEU A 300 -16.36 -8.44 -6.81
C LEU A 300 -15.03 -8.03 -7.44
N LEU A 301 -14.01 -8.89 -7.36
CA LEU A 301 -12.72 -8.65 -8.04
C LEU A 301 -12.91 -8.56 -9.55
N SER A 302 -13.70 -9.45 -10.16
CA SER A 302 -14.00 -9.41 -11.59
C SER A 302 -14.71 -8.11 -11.99
N GLN A 303 -15.67 -7.64 -11.19
CA GLN A 303 -16.35 -6.37 -11.42
C GLN A 303 -15.39 -5.17 -11.31
N ALA A 304 -14.54 -5.16 -10.30
CA ALA A 304 -13.53 -4.12 -10.12
C ALA A 304 -12.51 -4.12 -11.27
N ALA A 305 -12.02 -5.30 -11.67
CA ALA A 305 -11.11 -5.46 -12.80
C ALA A 305 -11.73 -4.98 -14.13
N GLY A 306 -12.98 -5.29 -14.37
CA GLY A 306 -13.72 -4.78 -15.54
C GLY A 306 -13.85 -3.26 -15.54
N LYS A 307 -13.99 -2.64 -14.37
CA LYS A 307 -14.09 -1.18 -14.22
C LYS A 307 -12.74 -0.47 -14.33
N PHE A 308 -11.66 -1.06 -13.83
CA PHE A 308 -10.35 -0.43 -13.67
C PHE A 308 -9.26 -1.03 -14.57
N GLY A 309 -9.61 -1.88 -15.53
CA GLY A 309 -8.67 -2.42 -16.51
C GLY A 309 -7.55 -3.32 -15.89
N ASN A 310 -7.89 -4.12 -14.88
CA ASN A 310 -6.93 -4.95 -14.15
C ASN A 310 -5.81 -4.17 -13.42
N ASP A 311 -6.02 -2.88 -13.16
CA ASP A 311 -5.10 -2.08 -12.36
C ASP A 311 -5.30 -2.37 -10.87
N TYR A 312 -4.42 -3.18 -10.28
CA TYR A 312 -4.50 -3.56 -8.86
C TYR A 312 -4.32 -2.36 -7.91
N THR A 313 -3.64 -1.31 -8.32
CA THR A 313 -3.56 -0.06 -7.53
C THR A 313 -4.95 0.55 -7.37
N ARG A 314 -5.69 0.67 -8.46
CA ARG A 314 -7.08 1.18 -8.44
C ARG A 314 -8.03 0.22 -7.72
N VAL A 315 -7.82 -1.09 -7.87
CA VAL A 315 -8.62 -2.10 -7.13
C VAL A 315 -8.40 -1.98 -5.62
N ARG A 316 -7.16 -1.74 -5.16
CA ARG A 316 -6.86 -1.51 -3.73
C ARG A 316 -7.53 -0.22 -3.22
N LEU A 317 -7.48 0.87 -3.98
CA LEU A 317 -8.21 2.11 -3.64
C LEU A 317 -9.72 1.91 -3.63
N TYR A 318 -10.26 1.14 -4.55
CA TYR A 318 -11.68 0.80 -4.56
C TYR A 318 -12.10 0.02 -3.31
N ALA A 319 -11.31 -0.99 -2.93
CA ALA A 319 -11.52 -1.74 -1.69
C ALA A 319 -11.43 -0.83 -0.45
N MET A 320 -10.46 0.09 -0.43
CA MET A 320 -10.36 1.11 0.62
C MET A 320 -11.61 1.99 0.69
N GLY A 321 -12.11 2.46 -0.45
CA GLY A 321 -13.34 3.27 -0.49
C GLY A 321 -14.57 2.53 0.04
N MET A 322 -14.70 1.24 -0.27
CA MET A 322 -15.76 0.39 0.27
C MET A 322 -15.66 0.28 1.80
N ASP A 323 -14.47 0.03 2.31
CA ASP A 323 -14.25 -0.10 3.76
C ASP A 323 -14.38 1.26 4.45
N ALA A 324 -13.92 2.37 3.83
CA ALA A 324 -14.12 3.72 4.36
C ALA A 324 -15.61 4.06 4.53
N TRP A 325 -16.45 3.65 3.58
CA TRP A 325 -17.91 3.81 3.71
C TRP A 325 -18.47 3.01 4.89
N ARG A 326 -18.03 1.78 5.08
CA ARG A 326 -18.44 0.94 6.22
C ARG A 326 -17.94 1.50 7.56
N LEU A 327 -16.71 1.98 7.60
CA LEU A 327 -16.11 2.63 8.76
C LEU A 327 -16.84 3.93 9.12
N ALA A 328 -17.20 4.75 8.13
CA ALA A 328 -17.98 5.96 8.33
C ALA A 328 -19.33 5.67 9.02
N ASN A 329 -20.02 4.59 8.61
CA ASN A 329 -21.27 4.17 9.25
C ASN A 329 -21.09 3.58 10.66
N GLN A 330 -19.87 3.24 11.05
CA GLN A 330 -19.50 2.72 12.37
C GLN A 330 -18.51 3.64 13.10
N PHE A 331 -18.51 4.92 12.77
CA PHE A 331 -17.54 5.87 13.32
C PHE A 331 -17.51 5.92 14.85
N GLY A 332 -18.68 5.79 15.49
CA GLY A 332 -18.77 5.71 16.95
C GLY A 332 -18.06 4.49 17.54
N ASP A 333 -18.05 3.33 16.84
CA ASP A 333 -17.33 2.13 17.27
C ASP A 333 -15.82 2.32 17.09
N MET A 334 -15.40 3.06 16.06
CA MET A 334 -14.00 3.44 15.89
C MET A 334 -13.53 4.32 17.05
N GLN A 335 -14.29 5.35 17.42
CA GLN A 335 -13.96 6.24 18.53
C GLN A 335 -13.88 5.50 19.88
N ARG A 336 -14.64 4.42 20.05
CA ARG A 336 -14.60 3.54 21.24
C ARG A 336 -13.52 2.48 21.18
N HIS A 337 -12.77 2.40 20.08
CA HIS A 337 -11.73 1.37 19.83
C HIS A 337 -12.27 -0.08 19.91
N THR A 338 -13.56 -0.27 19.65
CA THR A 338 -14.23 -1.58 19.72
C THR A 338 -14.44 -2.21 18.35
N LEU A 339 -14.20 -1.46 17.27
CA LEU A 339 -14.45 -1.90 15.91
C LEU A 339 -13.53 -3.06 15.53
N ARG A 340 -14.15 -4.12 14.99
CA ARG A 340 -13.50 -5.22 14.28
C ARG A 340 -14.33 -5.55 13.06
N MET A 341 -13.68 -5.61 11.88
CA MET A 341 -14.40 -5.77 10.64
C MET A 341 -13.56 -6.53 9.61
N ASN A 342 -14.13 -7.56 8.99
CA ASN A 342 -13.53 -8.17 7.80
C ASN A 342 -13.81 -7.26 6.61
N GLY A 343 -12.78 -6.56 6.16
CA GLY A 343 -12.85 -5.61 5.07
C GLY A 343 -12.41 -6.19 3.74
N ALA A 344 -12.71 -5.46 2.68
CA ALA A 344 -12.18 -5.74 1.34
C ALA A 344 -10.69 -5.39 1.24
N SER A 345 -10.21 -4.43 2.05
CA SER A 345 -8.82 -3.96 2.09
C SER A 345 -7.98 -4.59 3.20
N GLY A 346 -8.56 -5.39 4.08
CA GLY A 346 -7.87 -6.06 5.20
C GLY A 346 -8.84 -6.47 6.30
N ASP A 347 -8.39 -7.31 7.23
CA ASP A 347 -9.07 -7.48 8.51
C ASP A 347 -8.75 -6.27 9.37
N ILE A 348 -9.77 -5.49 9.70
CA ILE A 348 -9.66 -4.15 10.28
C ILE A 348 -9.88 -4.18 11.78
N THR A 349 -8.95 -3.56 12.50
CA THR A 349 -9.09 -3.20 13.92
C THR A 349 -8.71 -1.73 14.11
N VAL A 350 -9.04 -1.15 15.25
CA VAL A 350 -8.72 0.26 15.55
C VAL A 350 -7.84 0.34 16.79
N THR A 351 -6.78 1.12 16.71
CA THR A 351 -5.85 1.39 17.80
C THR A 351 -6.36 2.50 18.73
N ASP A 352 -5.69 2.70 19.87
CA ASP A 352 -6.04 3.71 20.88
C ASP A 352 -6.03 5.15 20.34
N ASN A 353 -5.28 5.43 19.28
CA ASN A 353 -5.26 6.74 18.62
C ASN A 353 -6.30 6.88 17.49
N CYS A 354 -7.31 6.01 17.47
CA CYS A 354 -8.30 5.91 16.40
C CYS A 354 -7.66 5.75 15.01
N THR A 355 -6.57 5.01 14.92
CA THR A 355 -5.95 4.64 13.65
C THR A 355 -6.35 3.21 13.29
N VAL A 356 -6.80 3.03 12.06
CA VAL A 356 -7.13 1.71 11.51
C VAL A 356 -5.84 0.93 11.31
N TYR A 357 -5.81 -0.28 11.85
CA TYR A 357 -4.79 -1.27 11.56
C TYR A 357 -5.40 -2.38 10.71
N ARG A 358 -4.72 -2.76 9.63
CA ARG A 358 -5.16 -3.80 8.70
C ARG A 358 -4.26 -5.02 8.81
N HIS A 359 -4.87 -6.19 8.95
CA HIS A 359 -4.17 -7.46 8.81
C HIS A 359 -4.45 -8.03 7.42
N LEU A 360 -3.40 -8.41 6.69
CA LEU A 360 -3.48 -8.85 5.29
C LEU A 360 -3.24 -10.36 5.18
N PRO A 361 -3.96 -11.04 4.29
CA PRO A 361 -3.70 -12.44 3.97
C PRO A 361 -2.38 -12.60 3.20
N TRP A 362 -1.79 -13.78 3.35
CA TRP A 362 -0.60 -14.18 2.62
C TRP A 362 -0.96 -15.09 1.45
N LEU A 363 -0.23 -14.91 0.37
CA LEU A 363 -0.31 -15.68 -0.87
C LEU A 363 1.07 -16.30 -1.14
N GLU A 364 1.12 -17.40 -1.88
CA GLU A 364 2.37 -18.05 -2.30
C GLU A 364 2.32 -18.40 -3.79
N PHE A 365 3.41 -18.14 -4.48
CA PHE A 365 3.61 -18.67 -5.83
C PHE A 365 3.98 -20.14 -5.73
N LYS A 366 3.09 -21.00 -6.23
CA LYS A 366 3.25 -22.44 -6.20
C LYS A 366 2.75 -23.08 -7.49
N GLN A 367 3.61 -23.86 -8.13
CA GLN A 367 3.31 -24.56 -9.40
C GLN A 367 2.80 -23.59 -10.48
N GLY A 368 3.44 -22.42 -10.59
CA GLY A 368 3.08 -21.39 -11.55
C GLY A 368 1.71 -20.75 -11.33
N ASN A 369 1.22 -20.73 -10.09
CA ASN A 369 0.01 -20.03 -9.68
C ASN A 369 0.24 -19.27 -8.38
N LEU A 370 -0.45 -18.15 -8.21
CA LEU A 370 -0.50 -17.44 -6.94
C LEU A 370 -1.78 -17.86 -6.21
N ALA A 371 -1.63 -18.44 -5.03
CA ALA A 371 -2.73 -18.97 -4.24
C ALA A 371 -2.65 -18.52 -2.78
N PRO A 372 -3.77 -18.38 -2.07
CA PRO A 372 -3.79 -18.10 -0.64
C PRO A 372 -3.01 -19.13 0.16
N LEU A 373 -2.19 -18.65 1.09
CA LEU A 373 -1.44 -19.53 1.99
C LEU A 373 -2.41 -20.21 2.97
N GLY A 374 -2.34 -21.54 3.06
CA GLY A 374 -3.27 -22.31 3.90
C GLY A 374 -4.57 -22.73 3.22
N ALA A 375 -4.78 -22.39 1.95
CA ALA A 375 -5.82 -23.03 1.15
C ALA A 375 -5.44 -24.51 0.93
N ALA A 376 -6.28 -25.43 1.40
CA ALA A 376 -6.11 -26.84 1.11
C ALA A 376 -6.20 -27.04 -0.40
N ASN A 377 -5.23 -27.80 -0.97
CA ASN A 377 -5.28 -28.24 -2.35
C ASN A 377 -6.36 -29.28 -2.55
#